data_fca15311ebec19ecfcecbf62ab74170b
#
_entry.id   fca15311ebec19ecfcecbf62ab74170b
#
_cell.length_a   1.000
_cell.length_b   1.000
_cell.length_c   1.000
_cell.angle_alpha   90.00
_cell.angle_beta   90.00
_cell.angle_gamma   90.00
#
_symmetry.space_group_name_H-M   'P 1'
#
loop_
_entity.id
_entity.type
_entity.pdbx_description
1 polymer ?
#
loop_
_entity_poly.entity_id
_entity_poly.type
_entity_poly.pdbx_seq_one_letter_code
_entity_poly.pdbx_strand_id
1 'polypeptide(L)'
;MKQLIFLLCFMPLTFWSQEYRKCPSFNSEEKWEKLEAFAENEKVVLNLLEWLTSTPPTEQLIDRSSANIFVMEWVTKNPNFKVNVEVGPYSEFLFTEDLMLGYLFGNVLYALRHEGKGKPEAQRLSGLKSLLFLIEHSEVSSKDRVFKPLLRANRRDELNEFDKEMWLNYKSHVLLSPQKLN
;
A
#
# COMPACT_ATOMS: atom_id res chain seq x y z
N MET A 1 -23.61 -56.13 24.11
CA MET A 1 -22.31 -55.42 24.10
C MET A 1 -22.21 -54.67 22.77
N LYS A 2 -22.42 -53.37 22.76
CA LYS A 2 -22.30 -52.51 21.56
C LYS A 2 -20.93 -51.83 21.62
N GLN A 3 -20.02 -52.20 20.72
CA GLN A 3 -18.73 -51.56 20.60
C GLN A 3 -18.93 -50.21 19.85
N LEU A 4 -18.64 -49.14 20.55
CA LEU A 4 -18.61 -47.81 19.99
C LEU A 4 -17.23 -47.56 19.37
N ILE A 5 -17.16 -47.62 18.04
CA ILE A 5 -15.94 -47.31 17.29
C ILE A 5 -15.81 -45.78 17.23
N PHE A 6 -14.89 -45.21 17.99
CA PHE A 6 -14.46 -43.82 17.92
C PHE A 6 -13.58 -43.67 16.68
N LEU A 7 -14.17 -43.15 15.59
CA LEU A 7 -13.43 -42.77 14.40
C LEU A 7 -12.81 -41.38 14.67
N LEU A 8 -11.57 -41.38 15.16
CA LEU A 8 -10.75 -40.17 15.26
C LEU A 8 -10.42 -39.73 13.83
N CYS A 9 -11.18 -38.75 13.32
CA CYS A 9 -10.79 -38.01 12.13
C CYS A 9 -9.52 -37.19 12.43
N PHE A 10 -8.37 -37.77 12.11
CA PHE A 10 -7.13 -37.02 11.94
C PHE A 10 -7.33 -36.08 10.70
N MET A 11 -7.85 -34.90 10.92
CA MET A 11 -7.66 -33.81 9.95
C MET A 11 -6.17 -33.44 9.96
N PRO A 12 -5.45 -33.60 8.86
CA PRO A 12 -4.13 -33.01 8.76
C PRO A 12 -4.33 -31.50 8.91
N LEU A 13 -3.84 -30.95 10.02
CA LEU A 13 -3.57 -29.52 10.13
C LEU A 13 -2.49 -29.21 9.11
N THR A 14 -2.89 -28.99 7.86
CA THR A 14 -2.03 -28.31 6.91
C THR A 14 -1.81 -26.92 7.48
N PHE A 15 -0.74 -26.78 8.26
CA PHE A 15 -0.14 -25.48 8.48
C PHE A 15 0.15 -24.92 7.08
N TRP A 16 -0.69 -24.03 6.61
CA TRP A 16 -0.34 -23.14 5.54
C TRP A 16 0.76 -22.24 6.09
N SER A 17 2.00 -22.73 5.97
CA SER A 17 3.16 -21.86 5.99
C SER A 17 2.92 -20.87 4.86
N GLN A 18 2.49 -19.67 5.17
CA GLN A 18 2.55 -18.57 4.22
C GLN A 18 4.02 -18.41 3.88
N GLU A 19 4.40 -18.95 2.73
CA GLU A 19 5.73 -18.77 2.17
C GLU A 19 5.80 -17.31 1.75
N TYR A 20 6.33 -16.45 2.64
CA TYR A 20 6.45 -15.03 2.37
C TYR A 20 7.37 -14.82 1.18
N ARG A 21 6.92 -14.00 0.25
CA ARG A 21 7.71 -13.67 -0.93
C ARG A 21 9.03 -13.06 -0.49
N LYS A 22 10.13 -13.65 -0.92
CA LYS A 22 11.46 -13.10 -0.71
C LYS A 22 11.54 -11.73 -1.40
N CYS A 23 12.27 -10.78 -0.78
CA CYS A 23 12.54 -9.48 -1.39
C CYS A 23 13.18 -9.67 -2.78
N PRO A 24 12.67 -9.01 -3.83
CA PRO A 24 13.31 -9.03 -5.15
C PRO A 24 14.74 -8.49 -5.09
N SER A 25 15.61 -9.04 -5.93
CA SER A 25 17.00 -8.56 -6.03
C SER A 25 17.04 -7.17 -6.66
N PHE A 26 17.80 -6.25 -6.09
CA PHE A 26 18.05 -4.93 -6.62
C PHE A 26 19.46 -4.44 -6.20
N ASN A 27 20.00 -3.43 -6.90
CA ASN A 27 21.24 -2.78 -6.55
C ASN A 27 20.96 -1.57 -5.65
N SER A 28 21.11 -1.73 -4.33
CA SER A 28 20.87 -0.65 -3.36
C SER A 28 21.81 0.55 -3.47
N GLU A 29 22.92 0.41 -4.23
CA GLU A 29 23.90 1.47 -4.48
C GLU A 29 23.70 2.14 -5.86
N GLU A 30 22.53 1.93 -6.49
CA GLU A 30 22.24 2.49 -7.81
C GLU A 30 22.32 4.02 -7.79
N LYS A 31 23.04 4.55 -8.79
CA LYS A 31 23.17 5.99 -8.96
C LYS A 31 22.23 6.50 -10.04
N TRP A 32 21.27 7.28 -9.62
CA TRP A 32 20.25 7.89 -10.48
C TRP A 32 20.77 9.14 -11.22
N GLU A 33 21.92 9.00 -11.89
CA GLU A 33 22.58 10.11 -12.60
C GLU A 33 22.25 10.12 -14.10
N LYS A 34 21.85 8.97 -14.67
CA LYS A 34 21.59 8.81 -16.10
C LYS A 34 20.14 8.40 -16.33
N LEU A 35 19.57 8.90 -17.43
CA LEU A 35 18.18 8.57 -17.81
C LEU A 35 17.97 7.07 -18.06
N GLU A 36 18.99 6.41 -18.61
CA GLU A 36 18.95 4.98 -18.90
C GLU A 36 18.76 4.16 -17.63
N ALA A 37 19.37 4.56 -16.50
CA ALA A 37 19.23 3.86 -15.22
C ALA A 37 17.78 3.79 -14.74
N PHE A 38 16.97 4.83 -14.99
CA PHE A 38 15.56 4.81 -14.63
C PHE A 38 14.75 3.80 -15.48
N ALA A 39 15.01 3.75 -16.78
CA ALA A 39 14.32 2.81 -17.67
C ALA A 39 14.74 1.35 -17.39
N GLU A 40 16.02 1.09 -17.16
CA GLU A 40 16.57 -0.24 -16.87
C GLU A 40 16.00 -0.80 -15.54
N ASN A 41 15.78 0.07 -14.55
CA ASN A 41 15.29 -0.30 -13.23
C ASN A 41 13.77 -0.24 -13.07
N GLU A 42 12.99 0.18 -14.05
CA GLU A 42 11.52 0.29 -13.95
C GLU A 42 10.87 -1.04 -13.55
N LYS A 43 11.29 -2.15 -14.16
CA LYS A 43 10.79 -3.48 -13.83
C LYS A 43 11.20 -3.91 -12.42
N VAL A 44 12.38 -3.53 -11.96
CA VAL A 44 12.84 -3.80 -10.59
C VAL A 44 11.98 -3.03 -9.60
N VAL A 45 11.74 -1.74 -9.86
CA VAL A 45 10.86 -0.89 -9.04
C VAL A 45 9.44 -1.45 -9.00
N LEU A 46 8.90 -1.89 -10.12
CA LEU A 46 7.58 -2.53 -10.17
C LEU A 46 7.51 -3.77 -9.27
N ASN A 47 8.51 -4.66 -9.36
CA ASN A 47 8.57 -5.86 -8.53
C ASN A 47 8.71 -5.53 -7.03
N LEU A 48 9.52 -4.51 -6.70
CA LEU A 48 9.69 -4.05 -5.32
C LEU A 48 8.39 -3.44 -4.78
N LEU A 49 7.67 -2.64 -5.57
CA LEU A 49 6.37 -2.09 -5.18
C LEU A 49 5.34 -3.20 -4.93
N GLU A 50 5.28 -4.22 -5.80
CA GLU A 50 4.41 -5.38 -5.59
C GLU A 50 4.74 -6.10 -4.30
N TRP A 51 6.04 -6.30 -4.03
CA TRP A 51 6.49 -6.93 -2.80
C TRP A 51 6.18 -6.08 -1.57
N LEU A 52 6.51 -4.79 -1.57
CA LEU A 52 6.28 -3.84 -0.47
C LEU A 52 4.80 -3.71 -0.10
N THR A 53 3.91 -3.77 -1.09
CA THR A 53 2.46 -3.63 -0.89
C THR A 53 1.74 -4.94 -0.57
N SER A 54 2.43 -6.08 -0.62
CA SER A 54 1.86 -7.41 -0.38
C SER A 54 2.60 -8.27 0.65
N THR A 55 3.67 -7.75 1.26
CA THR A 55 4.43 -8.43 2.32
C THR A 55 4.23 -7.71 3.65
N PRO A 56 3.97 -8.42 4.76
CA PRO A 56 3.82 -7.81 6.08
C PRO A 56 5.01 -6.91 6.46
N PRO A 57 4.77 -5.73 7.03
CA PRO A 57 5.82 -4.76 7.34
C PRO A 57 6.78 -5.25 8.43
N THR A 58 6.37 -6.20 9.26
CA THR A 58 7.19 -6.81 10.33
C THR A 58 8.24 -7.78 9.81
N GLU A 59 8.19 -8.13 8.53
CA GLU A 59 9.08 -9.09 7.92
C GLU A 59 10.17 -8.45 7.09
N GLN A 60 11.35 -9.08 7.08
CA GLN A 60 12.49 -8.67 6.27
C GLN A 60 12.79 -7.17 6.40
N LEU A 61 12.84 -6.64 7.64
CA LEU A 61 12.93 -5.20 7.95
C LEU A 61 14.10 -4.49 7.24
N ILE A 62 15.27 -5.13 7.17
CA ILE A 62 16.46 -4.56 6.53
C ILE A 62 16.24 -4.41 5.02
N ASP A 63 15.75 -5.48 4.38
CA ASP A 63 15.46 -5.47 2.95
C ASP A 63 14.36 -4.48 2.62
N ARG A 64 13.33 -4.37 3.48
CA ARG A 64 12.24 -3.42 3.34
C ARG A 64 12.72 -1.97 3.41
N SER A 65 13.58 -1.64 4.37
CA SER A 65 14.13 -0.29 4.48
C SER A 65 14.94 0.08 3.24
N SER A 66 15.81 -0.80 2.77
CA SER A 66 16.59 -0.60 1.56
C SER A 66 15.71 -0.47 0.30
N ALA A 67 14.68 -1.30 0.19
CA ALA A 67 13.72 -1.25 -0.91
C ALA A 67 12.89 0.04 -0.91
N ASN A 68 12.46 0.52 0.27
CA ASN A 68 11.77 1.79 0.42
C ASN A 68 12.61 2.95 -0.12
N ILE A 69 13.88 3.02 0.30
CA ILE A 69 14.82 4.06 -0.16
C ILE A 69 15.00 3.98 -1.69
N PHE A 70 15.26 2.80 -2.22
CA PHE A 70 15.48 2.60 -3.66
C PHE A 70 14.25 3.05 -4.48
N VAL A 71 13.06 2.63 -4.10
CA VAL A 71 11.81 3.01 -4.78
C VAL A 71 11.56 4.50 -4.67
N MET A 72 11.74 5.09 -3.47
CA MET A 72 11.52 6.52 -3.26
C MET A 72 12.50 7.38 -4.07
N GLU A 73 13.76 6.98 -4.15
CA GLU A 73 14.75 7.66 -4.99
C GLU A 73 14.38 7.59 -6.47
N TRP A 74 13.98 6.41 -6.95
CA TRP A 74 13.55 6.26 -8.34
C TRP A 74 12.33 7.15 -8.65
N VAL A 75 11.30 7.14 -7.78
CA VAL A 75 10.09 7.95 -7.97
C VAL A 75 10.37 9.45 -7.97
N THR A 76 11.22 9.91 -7.05
CA THR A 76 11.48 11.34 -6.85
C THR A 76 12.48 11.92 -7.87
N LYS A 77 13.43 11.12 -8.32
CA LYS A 77 14.48 11.55 -9.23
C LYS A 77 14.17 11.29 -10.71
N ASN A 78 13.19 10.41 -11.03
CA ASN A 78 12.86 10.07 -12.40
C ASN A 78 12.14 11.21 -13.12
N PRO A 79 12.75 11.87 -14.11
CA PRO A 79 12.15 13.01 -14.81
C PRO A 79 10.98 12.61 -15.72
N ASN A 80 10.93 11.35 -16.13
CA ASN A 80 9.92 10.82 -17.06
C ASN A 80 8.71 10.21 -16.33
N PHE A 81 8.79 10.04 -15.00
CA PHE A 81 7.69 9.50 -14.19
C PHE A 81 7.10 10.58 -13.30
N LYS A 82 5.80 10.78 -13.43
CA LYS A 82 5.06 11.71 -12.58
C LYS A 82 3.81 11.02 -12.04
N VAL A 83 3.67 11.04 -10.74
CA VAL A 83 2.47 10.55 -10.05
C VAL A 83 1.91 11.67 -9.17
N ASN A 84 0.63 11.94 -9.31
CA ASN A 84 -0.07 12.85 -8.41
C ASN A 84 -0.74 12.04 -7.32
N VAL A 85 -0.26 12.17 -6.08
CA VAL A 85 -0.80 11.46 -4.92
C VAL A 85 -1.62 12.41 -4.06
N GLU A 86 -2.92 12.17 -4.00
CA GLU A 86 -3.87 12.97 -3.25
C GLU A 86 -3.99 12.43 -1.82
N VAL A 87 -3.34 13.07 -0.85
CA VAL A 87 -3.31 12.64 0.56
C VAL A 87 -4.34 13.34 1.45
N GLY A 88 -4.82 14.52 1.05
CA GLY A 88 -5.68 15.39 1.87
C GLY A 88 -6.87 14.69 2.52
N PRO A 89 -7.71 13.95 1.77
CA PRO A 89 -8.87 13.24 2.32
C PRO A 89 -8.53 12.15 3.34
N TYR A 90 -7.29 11.64 3.29
CA TYR A 90 -6.84 10.47 4.06
C TYR A 90 -5.78 10.80 5.11
N SER A 91 -5.47 12.08 5.32
CA SER A 91 -4.40 12.53 6.21
C SER A 91 -4.52 11.98 7.63
N GLU A 92 -5.74 11.76 8.11
CA GLU A 92 -6.00 11.16 9.43
C GLU A 92 -5.55 9.69 9.55
N PHE A 93 -5.41 8.97 8.43
CA PHE A 93 -4.95 7.58 8.39
C PHE A 93 -3.44 7.47 8.18
N LEU A 94 -2.77 8.55 7.76
CA LEU A 94 -1.37 8.56 7.31
C LEU A 94 -0.41 9.17 8.35
N PHE A 95 -0.66 8.90 9.63
CA PHE A 95 0.05 9.53 10.74
C PHE A 95 1.41 8.89 11.08
N THR A 96 1.77 7.77 10.46
CA THR A 96 3.11 7.17 10.55
C THR A 96 3.75 7.10 9.17
N GLU A 97 5.09 7.03 9.14
CA GLU A 97 5.86 6.89 7.91
C GLU A 97 5.45 5.63 7.12
N ASP A 98 5.33 4.50 7.79
CA ASP A 98 4.95 3.23 7.15
C ASP A 98 3.58 3.30 6.49
N LEU A 99 2.59 3.90 7.15
CA LEU A 99 1.24 4.06 6.59
C LEU A 99 1.24 5.01 5.40
N MET A 100 2.02 6.10 5.48
CA MET A 100 2.19 7.03 4.37
C MET A 100 2.87 6.36 3.18
N LEU A 101 3.96 5.65 3.41
CA LEU A 101 4.66 4.90 2.35
C LEU A 101 3.76 3.84 1.72
N GLY A 102 3.00 3.10 2.53
CA GLY A 102 2.06 2.12 2.02
C GLY A 102 1.03 2.71 1.08
N TYR A 103 0.41 3.82 1.49
CA TYR A 103 -0.54 4.54 0.64
C TYR A 103 0.14 5.06 -0.64
N LEU A 104 1.30 5.69 -0.52
CA LEU A 104 2.08 6.19 -1.65
C LEU A 104 2.44 5.07 -2.63
N PHE A 105 2.97 3.97 -2.14
CA PHE A 105 3.41 2.85 -3.00
C PHE A 105 2.25 2.19 -3.74
N GLY A 106 1.08 2.07 -3.13
CA GLY A 106 -0.12 1.63 -3.83
C GLY A 106 -0.52 2.55 -4.99
N ASN A 107 -0.40 3.88 -4.79
CA ASN A 107 -0.63 4.87 -5.86
C ASN A 107 0.41 4.77 -6.97
N VAL A 108 1.70 4.65 -6.62
CA VAL A 108 2.81 4.54 -7.58
C VAL A 108 2.70 3.25 -8.39
N LEU A 109 2.40 2.13 -7.73
CA LEU A 109 2.20 0.83 -8.38
C LEU A 109 1.10 0.90 -9.43
N TYR A 110 -0.03 1.53 -9.10
CA TYR A 110 -1.12 1.73 -10.04
C TYR A 110 -0.68 2.60 -11.22
N ALA A 111 -0.01 3.73 -10.95
CA ALA A 111 0.44 4.64 -11.99
C ALA A 111 1.43 3.98 -12.97
N LEU A 112 2.38 3.19 -12.47
CA LEU A 112 3.32 2.42 -13.30
C LEU A 112 2.59 1.41 -14.19
N ARG A 113 1.70 0.62 -13.63
CA ARG A 113 0.93 -0.40 -14.38
C ARG A 113 0.05 0.18 -15.49
N HIS A 114 -0.29 1.47 -15.38
CA HIS A 114 -1.16 2.17 -16.34
C HIS A 114 -0.42 3.27 -17.11
N GLU A 115 0.91 3.27 -17.10
CA GLU A 115 1.75 4.25 -17.81
C GLU A 115 1.36 5.71 -17.50
N GLY A 116 0.96 6.00 -16.27
CA GLY A 116 0.48 7.32 -15.85
C GLY A 116 -0.89 7.74 -16.41
N LYS A 117 -1.56 6.88 -17.20
CA LYS A 117 -2.86 7.18 -17.84
C LYS A 117 -4.07 6.67 -17.06
N GLY A 118 -3.84 6.20 -15.84
CA GLY A 118 -4.90 5.67 -14.98
C GLY A 118 -5.87 6.74 -14.47
N LYS A 119 -7.05 6.29 -14.04
CA LYS A 119 -8.04 7.18 -13.42
C LYS A 119 -7.62 7.54 -12.00
N PRO A 120 -7.71 8.81 -11.58
CA PRO A 120 -7.34 9.24 -10.22
C PRO A 120 -8.05 8.44 -9.11
N GLU A 121 -9.33 8.14 -9.30
CA GLU A 121 -10.11 7.34 -8.35
C GLU A 121 -9.53 5.93 -8.17
N ALA A 122 -9.20 5.27 -9.25
CA ALA A 122 -8.63 3.93 -9.20
C ALA A 122 -7.20 3.93 -8.63
N GLN A 123 -6.45 5.00 -8.86
CA GLN A 123 -5.15 5.22 -8.25
C GLN A 123 -5.27 5.36 -6.72
N ARG A 124 -6.18 6.22 -6.23
CA ARG A 124 -6.47 6.37 -4.79
C ARG A 124 -6.91 5.06 -4.14
N LEU A 125 -7.79 4.31 -4.82
CA LEU A 125 -8.23 2.99 -4.34
C LEU A 125 -7.08 1.99 -4.21
N SER A 126 -6.12 2.02 -5.13
CA SER A 126 -4.90 1.21 -5.02
C SER A 126 -4.08 1.60 -3.79
N GLY A 127 -3.94 2.90 -3.52
CA GLY A 127 -3.32 3.41 -2.30
C GLY A 127 -4.04 2.95 -1.03
N LEU A 128 -5.38 3.06 -1.00
CA LEU A 128 -6.18 2.61 0.14
C LEU A 128 -6.09 1.09 0.37
N LYS A 129 -6.05 0.28 -0.67
CA LYS A 129 -5.85 -1.18 -0.55
C LYS A 129 -4.50 -1.53 0.05
N SER A 130 -3.44 -0.85 -0.39
CA SER A 130 -2.10 -1.03 0.17
C SER A 130 -2.04 -0.58 1.63
N LEU A 131 -2.65 0.54 1.97
CA LEU A 131 -2.78 1.02 3.35
C LEU A 131 -3.53 0.01 4.22
N LEU A 132 -4.66 -0.51 3.76
CA LEU A 132 -5.45 -1.55 4.46
C LEU A 132 -4.62 -2.79 4.74
N PHE A 133 -3.87 -3.27 3.75
CA PHE A 133 -2.97 -4.41 3.92
C PHE A 133 -1.98 -4.17 5.07
N LEU A 134 -1.36 -2.97 5.12
CA LEU A 134 -0.44 -2.63 6.20
C LEU A 134 -1.12 -2.56 7.57
N ILE A 135 -2.31 -1.95 7.66
CA ILE A 135 -3.08 -1.86 8.92
C ILE A 135 -3.41 -3.27 9.44
N GLU A 136 -3.79 -4.19 8.56
CA GLU A 136 -4.18 -5.55 8.93
C GLU A 136 -2.99 -6.42 9.34
N HIS A 137 -1.76 -6.12 8.85
CA HIS A 137 -0.56 -6.93 9.06
C HIS A 137 0.53 -6.24 9.87
N SER A 138 0.29 -5.04 10.39
CA SER A 138 1.21 -4.34 11.27
C SER A 138 0.75 -4.38 12.72
N GLU A 139 1.68 -4.07 13.63
CA GLU A 139 1.36 -3.84 15.04
C GLU A 139 0.60 -2.52 15.26
N VAL A 140 0.58 -1.65 14.25
CA VAL A 140 -0.27 -0.44 14.23
C VAL A 140 -1.71 -0.93 14.25
N SER A 141 -2.21 -0.91 15.44
CA SER A 141 -3.41 -1.61 15.83
C SER A 141 -4.61 -1.31 14.91
N SER A 142 -5.06 -2.30 14.17
CA SER A 142 -6.43 -2.36 13.59
C SER A 142 -7.52 -2.05 14.65
N LYS A 143 -7.14 -1.93 15.92
CA LYS A 143 -7.96 -1.53 17.07
C LYS A 143 -8.09 -0.02 17.20
N ASP A 144 -7.24 0.77 16.55
CA ASP A 144 -7.35 2.22 16.59
C ASP A 144 -8.69 2.65 15.97
N ARG A 145 -9.38 3.53 16.69
CA ARG A 145 -10.72 3.99 16.29
C ARG A 145 -10.69 4.72 14.96
N VAL A 146 -9.59 5.34 14.60
CA VAL A 146 -9.41 6.07 13.34
C VAL A 146 -9.62 5.17 12.13
N PHE A 147 -9.14 3.91 12.18
CA PHE A 147 -9.25 2.98 11.04
C PHE A 147 -10.61 2.29 10.91
N LYS A 148 -11.49 2.38 11.92
CA LYS A 148 -12.79 1.68 11.89
C LYS A 148 -13.66 1.96 10.67
N PRO A 149 -13.79 3.21 10.18
CA PRO A 149 -14.57 3.50 8.98
C PRO A 149 -13.99 2.80 7.74
N LEU A 150 -12.68 2.92 7.55
CA LEU A 150 -11.95 2.33 6.42
C LEU A 150 -12.03 0.79 6.44
N LEU A 151 -11.76 0.16 7.58
CA LEU A 151 -11.85 -1.29 7.76
C LEU A 151 -13.29 -1.82 7.59
N ARG A 152 -14.29 -1.04 7.96
CA ARG A 152 -15.70 -1.38 7.73
C ARG A 152 -16.05 -1.35 6.25
N ALA A 153 -15.65 -0.30 5.55
CA ALA A 153 -15.85 -0.17 4.11
C ALA A 153 -15.19 -1.33 3.35
N ASN A 154 -13.95 -1.70 3.71
CA ASN A 154 -13.26 -2.84 3.12
C ASN A 154 -14.04 -4.15 3.32
N ARG A 155 -14.49 -4.45 4.55
CA ARG A 155 -15.26 -5.67 4.85
C ARG A 155 -16.59 -5.79 4.13
N ARG A 156 -17.18 -4.66 3.71
CA ARG A 156 -18.45 -4.61 2.99
C ARG A 156 -18.29 -4.50 1.49
N ASP A 157 -17.04 -4.48 0.99
CA ASP A 157 -16.74 -4.20 -0.41
C ASP A 157 -17.24 -2.81 -0.88
N GLU A 158 -17.31 -1.85 0.06
CA GLU A 158 -17.78 -0.48 -0.14
C GLU A 158 -16.63 0.54 -0.22
N LEU A 159 -15.40 0.09 -0.53
CA LEU A 159 -14.22 0.96 -0.51
C LEU A 159 -14.30 2.10 -1.55
N ASN A 160 -14.98 1.86 -2.65
CA ASN A 160 -15.21 2.84 -3.72
C ASN A 160 -16.14 3.96 -3.27
N GLU A 161 -17.22 3.61 -2.58
CA GLU A 161 -18.19 4.54 -2.00
C GLU A 161 -17.52 5.36 -0.88
N PHE A 162 -16.73 4.70 -0.06
CA PHE A 162 -15.93 5.35 0.98
C PHE A 162 -14.96 6.39 0.40
N ASP A 163 -14.21 6.05 -0.66
CA ASP A 163 -13.31 6.98 -1.36
C ASP A 163 -14.08 8.23 -1.85
N LYS A 164 -15.21 8.02 -2.51
CA LYS A 164 -16.06 9.13 -3.03
C LYS A 164 -16.57 10.03 -1.91
N GLU A 165 -17.03 9.46 -0.81
CA GLU A 165 -17.54 10.23 0.33
C GLU A 165 -16.43 11.05 0.98
N MET A 166 -15.28 10.44 1.26
CA MET A 166 -14.12 11.13 1.83
C MET A 166 -13.67 12.28 0.94
N TRP A 167 -13.63 12.07 -0.38
CA TRP A 167 -13.23 13.06 -1.35
C TRP A 167 -14.22 14.22 -1.45
N LEU A 168 -15.52 13.95 -1.44
CA LEU A 168 -16.56 14.98 -1.45
C LEU A 168 -16.52 15.82 -0.17
N ASN A 169 -16.39 15.20 0.98
CA ASN A 169 -16.28 15.89 2.26
C ASN A 169 -15.02 16.78 2.31
N TYR A 170 -13.88 16.27 1.87
CA TYR A 170 -12.64 17.05 1.80
C TYR A 170 -12.81 18.30 0.90
N LYS A 171 -13.35 18.14 -0.31
CA LYS A 171 -13.58 19.26 -1.23
C LYS A 171 -14.53 20.30 -0.64
N SER A 172 -15.59 19.88 0.00
CA SER A 172 -16.54 20.81 0.63
C SER A 172 -15.87 21.64 1.73
N HIS A 173 -15.02 21.02 2.55
CA HIS A 173 -14.28 21.73 3.59
C HIS A 173 -13.23 22.68 3.03
N VAL A 174 -12.46 22.27 2.03
CA VAL A 174 -11.42 23.10 1.40
C VAL A 174 -12.03 24.29 0.66
N LEU A 175 -13.15 24.08 -0.04
CA LEU A 175 -13.83 25.16 -0.78
C LEU A 175 -14.60 26.13 0.12
N LEU A 176 -15.05 25.69 1.29
CA LEU A 176 -15.79 26.52 2.25
C LEU A 176 -14.88 27.22 3.27
N SER A 177 -13.62 26.83 3.37
CA SER A 177 -12.65 27.53 4.21
C SER A 177 -12.15 28.76 3.46
N PRO A 178 -12.54 30.01 3.84
CA PRO A 178 -11.97 31.19 3.23
C PRO A 178 -10.47 31.15 3.51
N GLN A 179 -9.67 31.10 2.45
CA GLN A 179 -8.23 31.28 2.57
C GLN A 179 -8.03 32.66 3.24
N LYS A 180 -7.68 32.64 4.53
CA LYS A 180 -7.08 33.82 5.16
C LYS A 180 -5.71 33.99 4.50
N LEU A 181 -5.69 34.64 3.36
CA LEU A 181 -4.48 35.22 2.78
C LEU A 181 -4.06 36.35 3.75
N ASN A 182 -3.08 36.02 4.60
CA ASN A 182 -2.27 37.01 5.32
C ASN A 182 -0.99 37.26 4.53
#